data_1921279af1cf416374e99170afc2e107
#
_entry.id   1921279af1cf416374e99170afc2e107
#
_cell.length_a   1.000
_cell.length_b   1.000
_cell.length_c   1.000
_cell.angle_alpha   90.00
_cell.angle_beta   90.00
_cell.angle_gamma   90.00
#
_symmetry.space_group_name_H-M   'P 1'
#
loop_
_entity.id
_entity.type
_entity.pdbx_description
1 polymer ?
#
loop_
_entity_poly.entity_id
_entity_poly.type
_entity_poly.pdbx_seq_one_letter_code
_entity_poly.pdbx_strand_id
1 'polypeptide(L)'
;GGMIKRAALARALALDPRLLMLDEPTAGLDPISAAAFDELLMDLRQQLGLTVIMITHDLDTIFRTCNRVGVIIDRRMTSDTLEGITRNPHPWIQSYFHGERARRFGQEASKNGT
;
A
#
# COMPACT_ATOMS: atom_id res chain seq x y z
N GLY A 1 -2.50 -9.04 16.40
CA GLY A 1 -2.25 -8.07 15.38
C GLY A 1 -3.36 -7.91 14.37
N GLY A 2 -3.62 -8.93 13.56
CA GLY A 2 -4.62 -8.86 12.48
C GLY A 2 -6.04 -8.61 12.97
N MET A 3 -6.43 -9.24 14.06
CA MET A 3 -7.78 -9.06 14.65
C MET A 3 -7.98 -7.64 15.18
N ILE A 4 -6.96 -7.06 15.79
CA ILE A 4 -7.02 -5.68 16.30
C ILE A 4 -7.15 -4.69 15.13
N LYS A 5 -6.39 -4.90 14.06
CA LYS A 5 -6.45 -4.06 12.86
C LYS A 5 -7.82 -4.13 12.19
N ARG A 6 -8.39 -5.34 12.08
CA ARG A 6 -9.74 -5.54 11.51
C ARG A 6 -10.83 -4.92 12.37
N ALA A 7 -10.72 -5.02 13.69
CA ALA A 7 -11.67 -4.39 14.62
C ALA A 7 -11.63 -2.87 14.51
N ALA A 8 -10.44 -2.28 14.39
CA ALA A 8 -10.28 -0.85 14.20
C ALA A 8 -10.91 -0.38 12.87
N LEU A 9 -10.73 -1.16 11.81
CA LEU A 9 -11.33 -0.88 10.50
C LEU A 9 -12.87 -0.93 10.59
N ALA A 10 -13.41 -1.97 11.21
CA ALA A 10 -14.86 -2.12 11.40
C ALA A 10 -15.45 -0.95 12.20
N ARG A 11 -14.75 -0.51 13.25
CA ARG A 11 -15.18 0.66 14.05
C ARG A 11 -15.22 1.93 13.20
N ALA A 12 -14.19 2.17 12.40
CA ALA A 12 -14.15 3.33 11.51
C ALA A 12 -15.30 3.31 10.51
N LEU A 13 -15.62 2.13 9.96
CA LEU A 13 -16.68 1.97 8.97
C LEU A 13 -18.08 2.04 9.56
N ALA A 14 -18.24 1.81 10.88
CA ALA A 14 -19.54 1.91 11.55
C ALA A 14 -20.14 3.32 11.50
N LEU A 15 -19.32 4.34 11.28
CA LEU A 15 -19.75 5.74 11.11
C LEU A 15 -20.21 6.08 9.68
N ASP A 16 -20.20 5.10 8.80
CA ASP A 16 -20.59 5.24 7.38
C ASP A 16 -19.83 6.38 6.67
N PRO A 17 -18.47 6.37 6.70
CA PRO A 17 -17.69 7.44 6.10
C PRO A 17 -17.65 7.31 4.58
N ARG A 18 -17.45 8.45 3.91
CA ARG A 18 -17.11 8.48 2.47
C ARG A 18 -15.60 8.46 2.27
N LEU A 19 -14.87 8.98 3.23
CA LEU A 19 -13.42 9.06 3.23
C LEU A 19 -12.89 8.30 4.45
N LEU A 20 -12.01 7.35 4.19
CA LEU A 20 -11.33 6.59 5.23
C LEU A 20 -9.85 6.93 5.18
N MET A 21 -9.31 7.35 6.33
CA MET A 21 -7.88 7.65 6.46
C MET A 21 -7.22 6.59 7.33
N LEU A 22 -6.14 5.98 6.82
CA LEU A 22 -5.41 4.92 7.51
C LEU A 22 -3.94 5.31 7.62
N ASP A 23 -3.37 5.14 8.81
CA ASP A 23 -1.96 5.40 9.08
C ASP A 23 -1.26 4.08 9.41
N GLU A 24 -0.36 3.66 8.54
CA GLU A 24 0.42 2.42 8.66
C GLU A 24 -0.45 1.20 9.01
N PRO A 25 -1.51 0.90 8.24
CA PRO A 25 -2.51 -0.07 8.65
C PRO A 25 -2.01 -1.50 8.76
N THR A 26 -0.93 -1.85 8.06
CA THR A 26 -0.34 -3.21 8.11
C THR A 26 0.92 -3.29 8.97
N ALA A 27 1.28 -2.21 9.65
CA ALA A 27 2.47 -2.20 10.51
C ALA A 27 2.37 -3.27 11.60
N GLY A 28 3.44 -4.02 11.79
CA GLY A 28 3.49 -5.10 12.78
C GLY A 28 2.82 -6.39 12.36
N LEU A 29 2.21 -6.46 11.18
CA LEU A 29 1.65 -7.70 10.66
C LEU A 29 2.68 -8.48 9.85
N ASP A 30 2.61 -9.82 9.95
CA ASP A 30 3.37 -10.67 9.04
C ASP A 30 2.84 -10.53 7.59
N PRO A 31 3.61 -10.98 6.57
CA PRO A 31 3.22 -10.79 5.18
C PRO A 31 1.87 -11.39 4.79
N ILE A 32 1.51 -12.54 5.37
CA ILE A 32 0.23 -13.21 5.08
C ILE A 32 -0.93 -12.39 5.65
N SER A 33 -0.81 -11.97 6.90
CA SER A 33 -1.83 -11.14 7.56
C SER A 33 -1.97 -9.78 6.90
N ALA A 34 -0.87 -9.17 6.49
CA ALA A 34 -0.89 -7.89 5.77
C ALA A 34 -1.62 -8.03 4.44
N ALA A 35 -1.32 -9.08 3.68
CA ALA A 35 -2.01 -9.34 2.41
C ALA A 35 -3.51 -9.56 2.61
N ALA A 36 -3.90 -10.29 3.65
CA ALA A 36 -5.31 -10.52 3.97
C ALA A 36 -6.03 -9.22 4.36
N PHE A 37 -5.36 -8.34 5.11
CA PHE A 37 -5.91 -7.02 5.45
C PHE A 37 -6.10 -6.17 4.20
N ASP A 38 -5.11 -6.13 3.32
CA ASP A 38 -5.18 -5.36 2.07
C ASP A 38 -6.33 -5.84 1.18
N GLU A 39 -6.52 -7.15 1.08
CA GLU A 39 -7.60 -7.74 0.30
C GLU A 39 -8.96 -7.37 0.88
N LEU A 40 -9.12 -7.45 2.19
CA LEU A 40 -10.33 -7.02 2.87
C LEU A 40 -10.64 -5.55 2.62
N LEU A 41 -9.62 -4.70 2.73
CA LEU A 41 -9.75 -3.26 2.48
C LEU A 41 -10.21 -2.97 1.05
N MET A 42 -9.65 -3.67 0.08
CA MET A 42 -10.02 -3.51 -1.33
C MET A 42 -11.47 -3.93 -1.58
N ASP A 43 -11.90 -5.03 -0.98
CA ASP A 43 -13.28 -5.50 -1.09
C ASP A 43 -14.27 -4.49 -0.49
N LEU A 44 -13.96 -3.99 0.69
CA LEU A 44 -14.80 -2.98 1.36
C LEU A 44 -14.86 -1.67 0.57
N ARG A 45 -13.73 -1.23 0.04
CA ARG A 45 -13.69 -0.03 -0.79
C ARG A 45 -14.60 -0.15 -1.99
N GLN A 46 -14.57 -1.28 -2.66
CA GLN A 46 -15.40 -1.53 -3.84
C GLN A 46 -16.88 -1.61 -3.48
N GLN A 47 -17.22 -2.35 -2.42
CA GLN A 47 -18.61 -2.55 -2.00
C GLN A 47 -19.26 -1.29 -1.46
N LEU A 48 -18.51 -0.47 -0.73
CA LEU A 48 -19.03 0.71 -0.05
C LEU A 48 -18.78 2.02 -0.79
N GLY A 49 -18.04 1.98 -1.90
CA GLY A 49 -17.71 3.19 -2.66
C GLY A 49 -16.81 4.16 -1.89
N LEU A 50 -15.91 3.63 -1.06
CA LEU A 50 -15.03 4.45 -0.23
C LEU A 50 -13.91 5.09 -1.03
N THR A 51 -13.54 6.30 -0.62
CA THR A 51 -12.23 6.88 -0.93
C THR A 51 -11.31 6.61 0.25
N VAL A 52 -10.16 5.99 -0.01
CA VAL A 52 -9.19 5.65 1.04
C VAL A 52 -7.91 6.45 0.82
N ILE A 53 -7.47 7.12 1.87
CA ILE A 53 -6.15 7.75 1.92
C ILE A 53 -5.33 6.99 2.96
N MET A 54 -4.15 6.53 2.55
CA MET A 54 -3.31 5.69 3.39
C MET A 54 -1.91 6.30 3.48
N ILE A 55 -1.36 6.32 4.68
CA ILE A 55 0.04 6.62 4.90
C ILE A 55 0.73 5.29 5.18
N THR A 56 1.71 4.93 4.35
CA THR A 56 2.44 3.67 4.52
C THR A 56 3.79 3.74 3.82
N HIS A 57 4.73 2.92 4.28
CA HIS A 57 5.99 2.66 3.62
C HIS A 57 6.12 1.20 3.14
N ASP A 58 5.05 0.42 3.28
CA ASP A 58 5.02 -0.98 2.85
C ASP A 58 4.74 -1.05 1.36
N LEU A 59 5.77 -1.37 0.57
CA LEU A 59 5.66 -1.45 -0.90
C LEU A 59 4.63 -2.47 -1.35
N ASP A 60 4.53 -3.62 -0.70
CA ASP A 60 3.56 -4.64 -1.09
C ASP A 60 2.13 -4.12 -0.92
N THR A 61 1.85 -3.43 0.17
CA THR A 61 0.56 -2.78 0.39
C THR A 61 0.28 -1.71 -0.67
N ILE A 62 1.26 -0.88 -0.98
CA ILE A 62 1.11 0.16 -2.02
C ILE A 62 0.73 -0.47 -3.36
N PHE A 63 1.45 -1.51 -3.78
CA PHE A 63 1.19 -2.15 -5.06
C PHE A 63 -0.12 -2.95 -5.08
N ARG A 64 -0.58 -3.45 -3.93
CA ARG A 64 -1.86 -4.17 -3.87
C ARG A 64 -3.07 -3.24 -3.81
N THR A 65 -2.94 -2.07 -3.18
CA THR A 65 -4.12 -1.27 -2.82
C THR A 65 -4.21 0.09 -3.48
N CYS A 66 -3.10 0.70 -3.85
CA CYS A 66 -3.09 2.09 -4.30
C CYS A 66 -3.23 2.21 -5.81
N ASN A 67 -4.07 3.15 -6.24
CA ASN A 67 -4.13 3.57 -7.65
C ASN A 67 -3.38 4.88 -7.89
N ARG A 68 -3.20 5.70 -6.85
CA ARG A 68 -2.39 6.92 -6.90
C ARG A 68 -1.46 6.94 -5.69
N VAL A 69 -0.28 7.54 -5.87
CA VAL A 69 0.74 7.63 -4.84
C VAL A 69 1.28 9.05 -4.77
N GLY A 70 1.36 9.58 -3.56
CA GLY A 70 2.06 10.83 -3.27
C GLY A 70 3.35 10.54 -2.53
N VAL A 71 4.44 11.12 -2.98
CA VAL A 71 5.75 11.00 -2.35
C VAL A 71 6.22 12.39 -1.92
N ILE A 72 6.68 12.51 -0.68
CA ILE A 72 7.20 13.77 -0.16
C ILE A 72 8.72 13.69 -0.18
N ILE A 73 9.34 14.55 -0.99
CA ILE A 73 10.80 14.66 -1.13
C ILE A 73 11.15 16.15 -1.09
N ASP A 74 12.13 16.50 -0.27
CA ASP A 74 12.61 17.89 -0.15
C ASP A 74 11.46 18.88 0.11
N ARG A 75 10.54 18.50 1.02
CA ARG A 75 9.38 19.30 1.42
C ARG A 75 8.38 19.55 0.29
N ARG A 76 8.45 18.79 -0.79
CA ARG A 76 7.50 18.87 -1.90
C ARG A 76 6.82 17.53 -2.10
N MET A 77 5.55 17.58 -2.47
CA MET A 77 4.80 16.37 -2.81
C MET A 77 4.79 16.19 -4.33
N THR A 78 5.17 14.99 -4.76
CA THR A 78 5.01 14.52 -6.13
C THR A 78 3.91 13.46 -6.11
N SER A 79 2.83 13.66 -6.85
CA SER A 79 1.70 12.75 -6.89
C SER A 79 1.40 12.34 -8.33
N ASP A 80 1.14 11.06 -8.51
CA ASP A 80 0.83 10.49 -9.81
C ASP A 80 0.06 9.18 -9.63
N THR A 81 -0.39 8.60 -10.74
CA THR A 81 -0.86 7.21 -10.72
C THR A 81 0.28 6.30 -10.24
N LEU A 82 -0.07 5.13 -9.75
CA LEU A 82 0.96 4.16 -9.32
C LEU A 82 1.95 3.88 -10.45
N GLU A 83 1.46 3.67 -11.66
CA GLU A 83 2.31 3.44 -12.82
C GLU A 83 3.22 4.64 -13.10
N GLY A 84 2.66 5.86 -13.07
CA GLY A 84 3.42 7.08 -13.30
C GLY A 84 4.50 7.31 -12.26
N ILE A 85 4.21 7.05 -10.97
CA ILE A 85 5.20 7.23 -9.92
C ILE A 85 6.36 6.24 -10.04
N THR A 86 6.10 5.00 -10.47
CA THR A 86 7.17 4.02 -10.68
C THR A 86 8.09 4.39 -11.85
N ARG A 87 7.64 5.24 -12.75
CA ARG A 87 8.42 5.74 -13.89
C ARG A 87 9.07 7.10 -13.63
N ASN A 88 8.81 7.72 -12.49
CA ASN A 88 9.36 9.02 -12.16
C ASN A 88 10.90 8.91 -12.09
N PRO A 89 11.65 9.81 -12.79
CA PRO A 89 13.10 9.69 -12.87
C PRO A 89 13.87 10.12 -11.62
N HIS A 90 13.19 10.64 -10.60
CA HIS A 90 13.85 11.07 -9.37
C HIS A 90 14.64 9.90 -8.75
N PRO A 91 15.93 10.06 -8.40
CA PRO A 91 16.77 8.96 -7.93
C PRO A 91 16.21 8.27 -6.68
N TRP A 92 15.65 9.02 -5.73
CA TRP A 92 15.08 8.45 -4.53
C TRP A 92 13.86 7.58 -4.84
N ILE A 93 12.98 8.05 -5.74
CA ILE A 93 11.78 7.31 -6.15
C ILE A 93 12.18 6.01 -6.85
N GLN A 94 13.14 6.07 -7.75
CA GLN A 94 13.64 4.87 -8.43
C GLN A 94 14.24 3.88 -7.45
N SER A 95 15.04 4.35 -6.51
CA SER A 95 15.64 3.51 -5.49
C SER A 95 14.58 2.86 -4.60
N TYR A 96 13.58 3.61 -4.18
CA TYR A 96 12.53 3.10 -3.30
C TYR A 96 11.65 2.05 -3.99
N PHE A 97 11.16 2.35 -5.19
CA PHE A 97 10.19 1.47 -5.87
C PHE A 97 10.85 0.30 -6.58
N HIS A 98 12.07 0.45 -7.09
CA HIS A 98 12.72 -0.59 -7.89
C HIS A 98 13.86 -1.30 -7.18
N GLY A 99 14.50 -0.66 -6.21
CA GLY A 99 15.67 -1.21 -5.53
C GLY A 99 15.37 -2.49 -4.78
N GLU A 100 14.46 -2.44 -3.81
CA GLU A 100 14.14 -3.57 -2.95
C GLU A 100 13.23 -4.57 -3.64
N ARG A 101 12.24 -4.07 -4.36
CA ARG A 101 11.28 -4.93 -5.06
C ARG A 101 11.92 -5.69 -6.21
N ALA A 102 12.80 -5.05 -6.96
CA ALA A 102 13.55 -5.71 -8.03
C ALA A 102 14.42 -6.84 -7.49
N ARG A 103 15.03 -6.65 -6.31
CA ARG A 103 15.81 -7.69 -5.64
C ARG A 103 14.94 -8.88 -5.24
N ARG A 104 13.73 -8.64 -4.70
CA ARG A 104 12.80 -9.72 -4.33
C ARG A 104 12.39 -10.53 -5.55
N PHE A 105 11.98 -9.88 -6.62
CA PHE A 105 11.58 -10.57 -7.84
C PHE A 105 12.75 -11.30 -8.49
N GLY A 106 13.94 -10.72 -8.48
CA GLY A 106 15.13 -11.38 -8.94
C GLY A 106 15.44 -12.68 -8.17
N GLN A 107 15.30 -12.65 -6.85
CA GLN A 107 15.48 -13.81 -6.00
C GLN A 107 14.44 -14.88 -6.26
N GLU A 108 13.17 -14.50 -6.40
CA GLU A 108 12.10 -15.43 -6.70
C GLU A 108 12.27 -16.10 -8.06
N ALA A 109 12.63 -15.34 -9.08
CA ALA A 109 12.92 -15.85 -10.40
C ALA A 109 14.08 -16.87 -10.37
N SER A 110 15.13 -16.54 -9.60
CA SER A 110 16.27 -17.45 -9.42
C SER A 110 15.86 -18.74 -8.72
N LYS A 111 15.00 -18.65 -7.69
CA LYS A 111 14.52 -19.84 -6.96
C LYS A 111 13.63 -20.73 -7.82
N ASN A 112 12.91 -20.15 -8.76
CA ASN A 112 11.99 -20.90 -9.64
C ASN A 112 12.68 -21.48 -10.88
N GLY A 113 14.00 -21.43 -10.93
CA GLY A 113 14.75 -22.04 -12.01
C GLY A 113 14.72 -21.30 -13.34
N THR A 114 14.38 -20.06 -13.30
CA THR A 114 14.32 -19.21 -14.50
C THR A 114 15.47 -18.26 -14.64
#